data_9222ef586aa5a68a3e02735475a85d71
#
_entry.id   9222ef586aa5a68a3e02735475a85d71
#
_cell.length_a   1.000
_cell.length_b   1.000
_cell.length_c   1.000
_cell.angle_alpha   90.00
_cell.angle_beta   90.00
_cell.angle_gamma   90.00
#
_symmetry.space_group_name_H-M   'P 1'
#
loop_
_entity.id
_entity.type
_entity.pdbx_description
1 polymer ?
#
loop_
_entity_poly.entity_id
_entity_poly.type
_entity_poly.pdbx_seq_one_letter_code
_entity_poly.pdbx_strand_id
1 'polypeptide(L)'
;MGKKTKIWLIVAAGLLLSGLILYFVFAGNVKMETNTHVVDGHYNSVVVNVDAADVTVLPSADGTCKVVCYETENLFHSVYTRDNALFVNTVDERLWFEHLLIGFEKPQITVYLPQKEYSMLLIEGSTGDVELREGLNFFEVNVSRSTGDVTCAGVAAYAMCLSTTTGEIHVENVLTEALELNVTTGNIRLTDIFCAKAIANVTTGELI
;
A
#
# COMPACT_ATOMS: atom_id res chain seq x y z
N MET A 1 49.03 20.96 0.37
CA MET A 1 48.04 20.74 -0.67
C MET A 1 48.34 21.66 -1.87
N GLY A 2 48.63 21.10 -3.06
CA GLY A 2 49.04 21.88 -4.22
C GLY A 2 47.93 22.77 -4.80
N LYS A 3 48.30 23.84 -5.49
CA LYS A 3 47.36 24.79 -6.08
C LYS A 3 46.33 24.10 -7.03
N LYS A 4 46.75 23.08 -7.77
CA LYS A 4 45.88 22.27 -8.64
C LYS A 4 44.83 21.49 -7.85
N THR A 5 45.19 20.89 -6.70
CA THR A 5 44.26 20.12 -5.82
C THR A 5 43.17 21.05 -5.24
N LYS A 6 43.53 22.28 -4.87
CA LYS A 6 42.55 23.28 -4.40
C LYS A 6 41.53 23.66 -5.47
N ILE A 7 41.98 23.82 -6.73
CA ILE A 7 41.09 24.15 -7.83
C ILE A 7 40.11 23.00 -8.10
N TRP A 8 40.57 21.76 -8.13
CA TRP A 8 39.71 20.60 -8.34
C TRP A 8 38.69 20.40 -7.21
N LEU A 9 39.07 20.70 -5.96
CA LEU A 9 38.12 20.66 -4.82
C LEU A 9 37.03 21.74 -4.93
N ILE A 10 37.39 22.94 -5.40
CA ILE A 10 36.41 24.03 -5.62
C ILE A 10 35.43 23.64 -6.74
N VAL A 11 35.94 23.07 -7.85
CA VAL A 11 35.10 22.60 -8.96
C VAL A 11 34.16 21.49 -8.51
N ALA A 12 34.69 20.50 -7.78
CA ALA A 12 33.86 19.42 -7.24
C ALA A 12 32.78 19.90 -6.27
N ALA A 13 33.13 20.84 -5.38
CA ALA A 13 32.16 21.45 -4.47
C ALA A 13 31.09 22.26 -5.22
N GLY A 14 31.47 22.99 -6.27
CA GLY A 14 30.54 23.71 -7.13
C GLY A 14 29.57 22.80 -7.87
N LEU A 15 30.05 21.67 -8.40
CA LEU A 15 29.22 20.66 -9.04
C LEU A 15 28.25 19.96 -8.06
N LEU A 16 28.71 19.66 -6.84
CA LEU A 16 27.84 19.10 -5.80
C LEU A 16 26.75 20.10 -5.38
N LEU A 17 27.12 21.39 -5.22
CA LEU A 17 26.17 22.42 -4.85
C LEU A 17 25.12 22.65 -5.94
N SER A 18 25.54 22.72 -7.21
CA SER A 18 24.62 22.85 -8.35
C SER A 18 23.71 21.64 -8.49
N GLY A 19 24.23 20.42 -8.29
CA GLY A 19 23.43 19.19 -8.27
C GLY A 19 22.39 19.19 -7.15
N LEU A 20 22.77 19.66 -5.96
CA LEU A 20 21.88 19.77 -4.82
C LEU A 20 20.76 20.82 -5.05
N ILE A 21 21.10 21.97 -5.63
CA ILE A 21 20.12 23.01 -5.99
C ILE A 21 19.14 22.47 -7.03
N LEU A 22 19.63 21.83 -8.08
CA LEU A 22 18.77 21.20 -9.10
C LEU A 22 17.87 20.15 -8.49
N TYR A 23 18.40 19.28 -7.62
CA TYR A 23 17.60 18.31 -6.89
C TYR A 23 16.44 18.97 -6.12
N PHE A 24 16.69 20.01 -5.32
CA PHE A 24 15.64 20.69 -4.57
C PHE A 24 14.62 21.42 -5.47
N VAL A 25 15.06 21.97 -6.60
CA VAL A 25 14.15 22.63 -7.55
C VAL A 25 13.21 21.59 -8.20
N PHE A 26 13.72 20.43 -8.56
CA PHE A 26 12.89 19.38 -9.18
C PHE A 26 12.07 18.58 -8.16
N ALA A 27 12.64 18.24 -7.00
CA ALA A 27 11.92 17.51 -5.96
C ALA A 27 10.79 18.34 -5.31
N GLY A 28 10.92 19.67 -5.26
CA GLY A 28 9.89 20.55 -4.70
C GLY A 28 8.68 20.81 -5.58
N ASN A 29 8.65 20.30 -6.82
CA ASN A 29 7.57 20.55 -7.78
C ASN A 29 6.65 19.33 -8.03
N VAL A 30 6.80 18.25 -7.28
CA VAL A 30 5.88 17.11 -7.37
C VAL A 30 4.56 17.51 -6.71
N LYS A 31 3.54 17.73 -7.53
CA LYS A 31 2.21 18.10 -7.06
C LYS A 31 1.37 16.84 -6.90
N MET A 32 0.86 16.63 -5.69
CA MET A 32 -0.10 15.58 -5.42
C MET A 32 -1.52 16.08 -5.70
N GLU A 33 -2.33 15.22 -6.27
CA GLU A 33 -3.74 15.49 -6.59
C GLU A 33 -4.63 14.37 -6.03
N THR A 34 -5.86 14.72 -5.68
CA THR A 34 -6.84 13.74 -5.23
C THR A 34 -7.81 13.44 -6.35
N ASN A 35 -7.78 12.20 -6.84
CA ASN A 35 -8.69 11.69 -7.85
C ASN A 35 -9.71 10.74 -7.21
N THR A 36 -10.99 10.90 -7.56
CA THR A 36 -12.06 10.04 -7.07
C THR A 36 -12.72 9.31 -8.22
N HIS A 37 -12.68 7.99 -8.15
CA HIS A 37 -13.32 7.10 -9.11
C HIS A 37 -14.57 6.49 -8.48
N VAL A 38 -15.74 6.82 -9.03
CA VAL A 38 -16.99 6.14 -8.66
C VAL A 38 -17.09 4.90 -9.53
N VAL A 39 -17.28 3.75 -8.89
CA VAL A 39 -17.30 2.46 -9.57
C VAL A 39 -18.74 1.99 -9.69
N ASP A 40 -19.23 1.98 -10.93
CA ASP A 40 -20.54 1.44 -11.27
C ASP A 40 -20.38 0.01 -11.84
N GLY A 41 -21.34 -0.86 -11.55
CA GLY A 41 -21.37 -2.21 -12.10
C GLY A 41 -21.29 -3.32 -11.07
N HIS A 42 -21.36 -4.56 -11.58
CA HIS A 42 -21.28 -5.75 -10.75
C HIS A 42 -19.84 -6.25 -10.66
N TYR A 43 -19.36 -6.39 -9.45
CA TYR A 43 -18.11 -7.08 -9.14
C TYR A 43 -18.27 -7.76 -7.78
N ASN A 44 -17.57 -8.86 -7.60
CA ASN A 44 -17.58 -9.64 -6.37
C ASN A 44 -16.16 -9.86 -5.81
N SER A 45 -15.15 -9.45 -6.54
CA SER A 45 -13.75 -9.48 -6.11
C SER A 45 -13.14 -8.09 -6.22
N VAL A 46 -12.15 -7.82 -5.38
CA VAL A 46 -11.39 -6.57 -5.36
C VAL A 46 -9.91 -6.91 -5.44
N VAL A 47 -9.23 -6.34 -6.41
CA VAL A 47 -7.81 -6.55 -6.67
C VAL A 47 -7.11 -5.20 -6.67
N VAL A 48 -6.23 -5.00 -5.70
CA VAL A 48 -5.42 -3.79 -5.56
C VAL A 48 -3.96 -4.18 -5.75
N ASN A 49 -3.41 -3.83 -6.90
CA ASN A 49 -2.02 -4.13 -7.24
C ASN A 49 -1.25 -2.81 -7.39
N VAL A 50 -0.57 -2.42 -6.31
CA VAL A 50 0.03 -1.08 -6.19
C VAL A 50 1.44 -1.18 -5.61
N ASP A 51 2.38 -0.54 -6.30
CA ASP A 51 3.80 -0.63 -5.97
C ASP A 51 4.16 0.09 -4.67
N ALA A 52 3.87 1.38 -4.58
CA ALA A 52 4.32 2.22 -3.47
C ALA A 52 3.21 3.17 -3.04
N ALA A 53 2.18 2.62 -2.39
CA ALA A 53 1.06 3.39 -1.87
C ALA A 53 0.54 2.77 -0.56
N ASP A 54 0.10 3.61 0.34
CA ASP A 54 -0.69 3.15 1.48
C ASP A 54 -2.12 2.85 1.01
N VAL A 55 -2.68 1.72 1.46
CA VAL A 55 -4.00 1.24 1.04
C VAL A 55 -4.92 1.11 2.24
N THR A 56 -6.03 1.81 2.22
CA THR A 56 -7.09 1.66 3.22
C THR A 56 -8.35 1.11 2.56
N VAL A 57 -8.93 0.05 3.10
CA VAL A 57 -10.20 -0.51 2.65
C VAL A 57 -11.21 -0.40 3.78
N LEU A 58 -12.34 0.24 3.51
CA LEU A 58 -13.37 0.48 4.52
C LEU A 58 -14.78 0.41 3.92
N PRO A 59 -15.80 0.17 4.75
CA PRO A 59 -17.19 0.15 4.27
C PRO A 59 -17.63 1.54 3.82
N SER A 60 -18.40 1.56 2.74
CA SER A 60 -19.04 2.77 2.23
C SER A 60 -20.26 3.10 3.09
N ALA A 61 -20.36 4.35 3.53
CA ALA A 61 -21.50 4.83 4.33
C ALA A 61 -22.77 5.04 3.48
N ASP A 62 -22.62 5.33 2.19
CA ASP A 62 -23.72 5.63 1.25
C ASP A 62 -24.06 4.45 0.33
N GLY A 63 -23.38 3.31 0.50
CA GLY A 63 -23.57 2.11 -0.32
C GLY A 63 -23.00 2.22 -1.74
N THR A 64 -22.27 3.29 -2.07
CA THR A 64 -21.58 3.42 -3.34
C THR A 64 -20.14 2.97 -3.25
N CYS A 65 -19.63 2.34 -4.31
CA CYS A 65 -18.20 2.04 -4.40
C CYS A 65 -17.43 3.28 -4.89
N LYS A 66 -16.41 3.66 -4.13
CA LYS A 66 -15.52 4.77 -4.51
C LYS A 66 -14.08 4.39 -4.24
N VAL A 67 -13.20 4.74 -5.15
CA VAL A 67 -11.75 4.66 -4.95
C VAL A 67 -11.21 6.07 -5.00
N VAL A 68 -10.60 6.50 -3.91
CA VAL A 68 -9.98 7.83 -3.79
C VAL A 68 -8.48 7.63 -3.80
N CYS A 69 -7.82 8.21 -4.80
CA CYS A 69 -6.37 8.12 -4.99
C CYS A 69 -5.74 9.49 -4.74
N TYR A 70 -4.79 9.57 -3.82
CA TYR A 70 -3.90 10.70 -3.64
C TYR A 70 -2.59 10.37 -4.35
N GLU A 71 -2.32 11.03 -5.47
CA GLU A 71 -1.37 10.58 -6.47
C GLU A 71 -0.76 11.75 -7.24
N THR A 72 0.21 11.50 -8.11
CA THR A 72 0.80 12.53 -8.98
C THR A 72 0.31 12.35 -10.41
N GLU A 73 0.54 13.37 -11.26
CA GLU A 73 0.18 13.31 -12.69
C GLU A 73 0.87 12.14 -13.42
N ASN A 74 2.12 11.82 -13.10
CA ASN A 74 2.92 10.80 -13.79
C ASN A 74 3.01 9.45 -13.04
N LEU A 75 2.49 9.37 -11.81
CA LEU A 75 2.36 8.15 -11.03
C LEU A 75 0.95 8.13 -10.45
N PHE A 76 0.05 7.44 -11.12
CA PHE A 76 -1.37 7.42 -10.82
C PHE A 76 -1.94 5.99 -10.83
N HIS A 77 -3.22 5.86 -10.49
CA HIS A 77 -3.87 4.55 -10.39
C HIS A 77 -5.05 4.45 -11.36
N SER A 78 -5.03 3.38 -12.15
CA SER A 78 -6.15 3.02 -12.99
C SER A 78 -7.18 2.22 -12.19
N VAL A 79 -8.45 2.63 -12.26
CA VAL A 79 -9.58 1.98 -11.58
C VAL A 79 -10.59 1.54 -12.62
N TYR A 80 -10.84 0.23 -12.71
CA TYR A 80 -11.78 -0.34 -13.67
C TYR A 80 -12.35 -1.67 -13.19
N THR A 81 -13.47 -2.08 -13.77
CA THR A 81 -14.08 -3.38 -13.54
C THR A 81 -13.92 -4.28 -14.76
N ARG A 82 -13.52 -5.52 -14.53
CA ARG A 82 -13.42 -6.56 -15.57
C ARG A 82 -13.60 -7.95 -14.93
N ASP A 83 -14.24 -8.86 -15.65
CA ASP A 83 -14.40 -10.26 -15.24
C ASP A 83 -14.93 -10.43 -13.80
N ASN A 84 -15.94 -9.63 -13.43
CA ASN A 84 -16.54 -9.60 -12.10
C ASN A 84 -15.57 -9.17 -10.97
N ALA A 85 -14.50 -8.46 -11.29
CA ALA A 85 -13.55 -7.91 -10.33
C ALA A 85 -13.33 -6.41 -10.53
N LEU A 86 -13.17 -5.69 -9.43
CA LEU A 86 -12.68 -4.32 -9.39
C LEU A 86 -11.16 -4.36 -9.32
N PHE A 87 -10.51 -3.68 -10.24
CA PHE A 87 -9.05 -3.54 -10.31
C PHE A 87 -8.63 -2.13 -9.97
N VAL A 88 -7.60 -2.01 -9.13
CA VAL A 88 -6.87 -0.78 -8.85
C VAL A 88 -5.39 -1.07 -9.09
N ASN A 89 -4.81 -0.50 -10.14
CA ASN A 89 -3.43 -0.79 -10.52
C ASN A 89 -2.62 0.50 -10.64
N THR A 90 -1.36 0.46 -10.20
CA THR A 90 -0.41 1.56 -10.43
C THR A 90 -0.11 1.69 -11.92
N VAL A 91 -0.10 2.93 -12.40
CA VAL A 91 0.40 3.33 -13.72
C VAL A 91 1.56 4.29 -13.48
N ASP A 92 2.75 3.91 -13.92
CA ASP A 92 3.96 4.70 -13.76
C ASP A 92 4.45 5.19 -15.13
N GLU A 93 4.19 6.46 -15.41
CA GLU A 93 4.62 7.16 -16.63
C GLU A 93 5.81 8.10 -16.36
N ARG A 94 6.44 7.99 -15.19
CA ARG A 94 7.56 8.83 -14.80
C ARG A 94 8.77 8.59 -15.71
N LEU A 95 9.47 9.65 -16.02
CA LEU A 95 10.74 9.58 -16.73
C LEU A 95 11.82 9.00 -15.81
N TRP A 96 12.83 8.34 -16.39
CA TRP A 96 13.87 7.64 -15.64
C TRP A 96 14.55 8.48 -14.55
N PHE A 97 14.69 9.78 -14.74
CA PHE A 97 15.29 10.69 -13.76
C PHE A 97 14.32 11.10 -12.64
N GLU A 98 13.00 11.01 -12.86
CA GLU A 98 11.98 11.28 -11.84
C GLU A 98 11.97 10.20 -10.76
N HIS A 99 12.41 8.99 -11.07
CA HIS A 99 12.61 7.93 -10.08
C HIS A 99 13.74 8.24 -9.08
N LEU A 100 14.66 9.16 -9.43
CA LEU A 100 15.70 9.64 -8.51
C LEU A 100 15.21 10.75 -7.59
N LEU A 101 14.06 11.34 -7.87
CA LEU A 101 13.43 12.37 -7.05
C LEU A 101 12.64 11.67 -5.94
N ILE A 102 13.16 11.74 -4.72
CA ILE A 102 12.46 11.23 -3.54
C ILE A 102 11.39 12.26 -3.18
N GLY A 103 10.13 11.97 -3.50
CA GLY A 103 9.00 12.74 -2.99
C GLY A 103 8.84 12.47 -1.49
N PHE A 104 8.52 13.50 -0.71
CA PHE A 104 8.28 13.36 0.73
C PHE A 104 6.87 12.84 1.03
N GLU A 105 5.96 12.88 0.07
CA GLU A 105 4.59 12.43 0.23
C GLU A 105 4.39 11.08 -0.47
N LYS A 106 3.77 10.15 0.24
CA LYS A 106 3.43 8.83 -0.29
C LYS A 106 2.07 8.87 -0.96
N PRO A 107 1.88 8.23 -2.11
CA PRO A 107 0.57 7.95 -2.65
C PRO A 107 -0.30 7.20 -1.64
N GLN A 108 -1.60 7.50 -1.66
CA GLN A 108 -2.58 6.87 -0.78
C GLN A 108 -3.81 6.46 -1.58
N ILE A 109 -4.32 5.28 -1.31
CA ILE A 109 -5.51 4.75 -1.93
C ILE A 109 -6.51 4.39 -0.86
N THR A 110 -7.70 4.96 -0.97
CA THR A 110 -8.82 4.60 -0.10
C THR A 110 -9.92 3.96 -0.93
N VAL A 111 -10.24 2.70 -0.62
CA VAL A 111 -11.28 1.93 -1.29
C VAL A 111 -12.50 1.85 -0.37
N TYR A 112 -13.58 2.52 -0.74
CA TYR A 112 -14.86 2.45 -0.08
C TYR A 112 -15.71 1.36 -0.73
N LEU A 113 -16.06 0.33 0.04
CA LEU A 113 -16.81 -0.80 -0.47
C LEU A 113 -18.24 -0.83 0.10
N PRO A 114 -19.28 -1.01 -0.73
CA PRO A 114 -20.61 -1.35 -0.24
C PRO A 114 -20.59 -2.56 0.70
N GLN A 115 -21.40 -2.52 1.73
CA GLN A 115 -21.52 -3.65 2.67
C GLN A 115 -22.26 -4.81 2.00
N LYS A 116 -21.52 -5.81 1.60
CA LYS A 116 -21.99 -7.10 1.07
C LYS A 116 -20.91 -8.17 1.28
N GLU A 117 -21.20 -9.41 0.92
CA GLU A 117 -20.18 -10.45 0.85
C GLU A 117 -19.40 -10.35 -0.45
N TYR A 118 -18.08 -10.40 -0.36
CA TYR A 118 -17.15 -10.43 -1.48
C TYR A 118 -16.49 -11.80 -1.58
N SER A 119 -16.26 -12.30 -2.78
CA SER A 119 -15.54 -13.55 -2.97
C SER A 119 -14.06 -13.41 -2.58
N MET A 120 -13.42 -12.28 -2.92
CA MET A 120 -11.99 -12.12 -2.69
C MET A 120 -11.60 -10.65 -2.54
N LEU A 121 -10.69 -10.40 -1.62
CA LEU A 121 -9.85 -9.21 -1.58
C LEU A 121 -8.40 -9.65 -1.77
N LEU A 122 -7.75 -9.15 -2.81
CA LEU A 122 -6.32 -9.32 -3.07
C LEU A 122 -5.65 -7.97 -3.05
N ILE A 123 -4.65 -7.77 -2.18
CA ILE A 123 -3.82 -6.57 -2.14
C ILE A 123 -2.37 -7.00 -2.26
N GLU A 124 -1.71 -6.57 -3.33
CA GLU A 124 -0.29 -6.86 -3.58
C GLU A 124 0.47 -5.57 -3.82
N GLY A 125 1.75 -5.55 -3.41
CA GLY A 125 2.63 -4.43 -3.69
C GLY A 125 3.94 -4.46 -2.94
N SER A 126 4.79 -3.49 -3.25
CA SER A 126 6.16 -3.46 -2.71
C SER A 126 6.22 -2.69 -1.39
N THR A 127 5.75 -1.44 -1.36
CA THR A 127 5.93 -0.56 -0.20
C THR A 127 4.64 0.18 0.14
N GLY A 128 4.38 0.34 1.43
CA GLY A 128 3.23 1.06 1.95
C GLY A 128 2.40 0.20 2.90
N ASP A 129 1.67 0.86 3.76
CA ASP A 129 0.87 0.22 4.78
C ASP A 129 -0.50 -0.21 4.22
N VAL A 130 -1.06 -1.26 4.78
CA VAL A 130 -2.41 -1.72 4.44
C VAL A 130 -3.28 -1.70 5.68
N GLU A 131 -4.43 -1.06 5.58
CA GLU A 131 -5.41 -1.00 6.65
C GLU A 131 -6.77 -1.53 6.16
N LEU A 132 -7.23 -2.63 6.75
CA LEU A 132 -8.56 -3.19 6.55
C LEU A 132 -9.41 -2.86 7.78
N ARG A 133 -10.51 -2.13 7.56
CA ARG A 133 -11.37 -1.66 8.64
C ARG A 133 -12.62 -2.51 8.82
N GLU A 134 -13.19 -2.42 10.00
CA GLU A 134 -14.37 -3.16 10.42
C GLU A 134 -15.58 -3.01 9.49
N GLY A 135 -16.43 -4.03 9.47
CA GLY A 135 -17.68 -4.04 8.71
C GLY A 135 -17.57 -4.57 7.28
N LEU A 136 -16.42 -5.18 6.93
CA LEU A 136 -16.21 -5.83 5.65
C LEU A 136 -16.30 -7.36 5.79
N ASN A 137 -16.85 -8.01 4.76
CA ASN A 137 -17.08 -9.45 4.71
C ASN A 137 -16.50 -10.01 3.40
N PHE A 138 -15.61 -11.00 3.52
CA PHE A 138 -14.97 -11.66 2.38
C PHE A 138 -15.03 -13.19 2.53
N PHE A 139 -15.03 -13.90 1.41
CA PHE A 139 -14.72 -15.32 1.45
C PHE A 139 -13.21 -15.53 1.61
N GLU A 140 -12.40 -14.78 0.88
CA GLU A 140 -10.94 -14.86 0.93
C GLU A 140 -10.31 -13.47 1.01
N VAL A 141 -9.32 -13.30 1.90
CA VAL A 141 -8.50 -12.09 2.01
C VAL A 141 -7.04 -12.48 1.88
N ASN A 142 -6.37 -11.91 0.87
CA ASN A 142 -4.94 -12.07 0.66
C ASN A 142 -4.27 -10.71 0.60
N VAL A 143 -3.33 -10.46 1.50
CA VAL A 143 -2.51 -9.24 1.54
C VAL A 143 -1.04 -9.64 1.51
N SER A 144 -0.29 -9.08 0.56
CA SER A 144 1.15 -9.31 0.43
C SER A 144 1.90 -8.00 0.21
N ARG A 145 2.84 -7.70 1.11
CA ARG A 145 3.73 -6.54 1.02
C ARG A 145 5.19 -6.97 1.17
N SER A 146 6.10 -6.25 0.50
CA SER A 146 7.53 -6.38 0.80
C SER A 146 7.91 -5.52 2.01
N THR A 147 7.40 -4.29 2.07
CA THR A 147 7.68 -3.37 3.19
C THR A 147 6.43 -2.58 3.54
N GLY A 148 6.08 -2.56 4.80
CA GLY A 148 4.94 -1.85 5.35
C GLY A 148 4.19 -2.68 6.37
N ASP A 149 3.37 -2.02 7.15
CA ASP A 149 2.55 -2.64 8.17
C ASP A 149 1.20 -3.07 7.59
N VAL A 150 0.66 -4.17 8.10
CA VAL A 150 -0.66 -4.67 7.72
C VAL A 150 -1.54 -4.69 8.96
N THR A 151 -2.55 -3.83 8.98
CA THR A 151 -3.56 -3.78 10.04
C THR A 151 -4.89 -4.32 9.53
N CYS A 152 -5.46 -5.27 10.24
CA CYS A 152 -6.77 -5.83 9.94
C CYS A 152 -7.64 -5.81 11.20
N ALA A 153 -8.65 -4.95 11.22
CA ALA A 153 -9.53 -4.78 12.38
C ALA A 153 -11.00 -5.01 12.02
N GLY A 154 -11.68 -5.88 12.77
CA GLY A 154 -13.10 -6.12 12.64
C GLY A 154 -13.57 -6.67 11.29
N VAL A 155 -12.71 -7.41 10.58
CA VAL A 155 -13.02 -8.02 9.28
C VAL A 155 -13.45 -9.47 9.48
N ALA A 156 -14.50 -9.90 8.79
CA ALA A 156 -14.87 -11.29 8.71
C ALA A 156 -14.45 -11.90 7.37
N ALA A 157 -13.82 -13.08 7.42
CA ALA A 157 -13.44 -13.83 6.24
C ALA A 157 -13.50 -15.34 6.48
N TYR A 158 -13.72 -16.15 5.44
CA TYR A 158 -13.57 -17.60 5.57
C TYR A 158 -12.07 -17.97 5.64
N ALA A 159 -11.24 -17.39 4.78
CA ALA A 159 -9.80 -17.58 4.82
C ALA A 159 -9.09 -16.23 4.74
N MET A 160 -8.03 -16.05 5.53
CA MET A 160 -7.24 -14.84 5.56
C MET A 160 -5.75 -15.18 5.54
N CYS A 161 -5.02 -14.64 4.57
CA CYS A 161 -3.58 -14.74 4.47
C CYS A 161 -2.98 -13.34 4.40
N LEU A 162 -2.20 -12.96 5.43
CA LEU A 162 -1.53 -11.66 5.50
C LEU A 162 -0.02 -11.88 5.57
N SER A 163 0.73 -11.21 4.71
CA SER A 163 2.18 -11.35 4.66
C SER A 163 2.90 -10.03 4.46
N THR A 164 4.00 -9.83 5.18
CA THR A 164 4.94 -8.74 4.94
C THR A 164 6.38 -9.26 5.13
N THR A 165 7.30 -8.79 4.28
CA THR A 165 8.72 -9.13 4.49
C THR A 165 9.32 -8.27 5.59
N THR A 166 9.05 -6.97 5.59
CA THR A 166 9.51 -6.04 6.63
C THR A 166 8.35 -5.16 7.10
N GLY A 167 7.96 -5.29 8.33
CA GLY A 167 6.85 -4.57 8.94
C GLY A 167 6.14 -5.38 10.01
N GLU A 168 5.11 -4.83 10.59
CA GLU A 168 4.27 -5.47 11.60
C GLU A 168 2.93 -5.92 10.98
N ILE A 169 2.44 -7.09 11.40
CA ILE A 169 1.05 -7.49 11.13
C ILE A 169 0.27 -7.37 12.43
N HIS A 170 -0.75 -6.53 12.42
CA HIS A 170 -1.66 -6.38 13.53
C HIS A 170 -3.08 -6.83 13.13
N VAL A 171 -3.57 -7.84 13.83
CA VAL A 171 -4.91 -8.39 13.60
C VAL A 171 -5.72 -8.26 14.88
N GLU A 172 -6.88 -7.60 14.78
CA GLU A 172 -7.75 -7.34 15.93
C GLU A 172 -9.21 -7.62 15.60
N ASN A 173 -9.93 -8.27 16.53
CA ASN A 173 -11.36 -8.54 16.43
C ASN A 173 -11.77 -9.18 15.10
N VAL A 174 -11.08 -10.23 14.69
CA VAL A 174 -11.27 -10.92 13.41
C VAL A 174 -11.99 -12.25 13.63
N LEU A 175 -12.96 -12.54 12.75
CA LEU A 175 -13.66 -13.81 12.65
C LEU A 175 -13.29 -14.52 11.36
N THR A 176 -12.65 -15.69 11.45
CA THR A 176 -12.22 -16.46 10.26
C THR A 176 -12.15 -17.95 10.56
N GLU A 177 -12.27 -18.82 9.55
CA GLU A 177 -12.01 -20.25 9.70
C GLU A 177 -10.51 -20.55 9.67
N ALA A 178 -9.78 -19.90 8.76
CA ALA A 178 -8.35 -20.10 8.58
C ALA A 178 -7.60 -18.77 8.54
N LEU A 179 -6.61 -18.62 9.42
CA LEU A 179 -5.74 -17.46 9.50
C LEU A 179 -4.30 -17.88 9.25
N GLU A 180 -3.64 -17.31 8.26
CA GLU A 180 -2.22 -17.49 7.99
C GLU A 180 -1.52 -16.13 7.98
N LEU A 181 -0.48 -16.00 8.80
CA LEU A 181 0.29 -14.77 8.98
C LEU A 181 1.77 -15.04 8.78
N ASN A 182 2.43 -14.28 7.92
CA ASN A 182 3.83 -14.47 7.59
C ASN A 182 4.59 -13.14 7.67
N VAL A 183 5.59 -13.05 8.57
CA VAL A 183 6.49 -11.91 8.71
C VAL A 183 7.93 -12.41 8.66
N THR A 184 8.75 -11.82 7.79
CA THR A 184 10.18 -12.15 7.79
C THR A 184 10.94 -11.34 8.84
N THR A 185 10.77 -10.02 8.86
CA THR A 185 11.38 -9.12 9.86
C THR A 185 10.33 -8.15 10.40
N GLY A 186 10.02 -8.28 11.67
CA GLY A 186 8.99 -7.49 12.35
C GLY A 186 8.16 -8.36 13.27
N ASN A 187 7.03 -7.86 13.73
CA ASN A 187 6.22 -8.53 14.75
C ASN A 187 4.85 -8.93 14.19
N ILE A 188 4.25 -9.92 14.81
CA ILE A 188 2.83 -10.24 14.64
C ILE A 188 2.15 -9.97 15.98
N ARG A 189 1.10 -9.15 15.96
CA ARG A 189 0.27 -8.86 17.13
C ARG A 189 -1.17 -9.32 16.88
N LEU A 190 -1.70 -10.13 17.81
CA LEU A 190 -3.04 -10.70 17.73
C LEU A 190 -3.85 -10.29 18.93
N THR A 191 -5.05 -9.77 18.69
CA THR A 191 -5.99 -9.37 19.74
C THR A 191 -7.40 -9.82 19.36
N ASP A 192 -8.09 -10.52 20.26
CA ASP A 192 -9.48 -10.94 20.08
C ASP A 192 -9.74 -11.68 18.75
N ILE A 193 -8.97 -12.74 18.49
CA ILE A 193 -9.07 -13.54 17.28
C ILE A 193 -9.97 -14.76 17.50
N PHE A 194 -10.98 -14.90 16.64
CA PHE A 194 -11.87 -16.04 16.60
C PHE A 194 -11.62 -16.83 15.30
N CYS A 195 -10.86 -17.92 15.40
CA CYS A 195 -10.55 -18.76 14.24
C CYS A 195 -10.52 -20.25 14.61
N ALA A 196 -10.83 -21.11 13.64
CA ALA A 196 -10.70 -22.56 13.82
C ALA A 196 -9.23 -23.02 13.68
N LYS A 197 -8.46 -22.36 12.80
CA LYS A 197 -7.05 -22.66 12.59
C LYS A 197 -6.27 -21.38 12.38
N ALA A 198 -5.18 -21.20 13.16
CA ALA A 198 -4.22 -20.12 12.95
C ALA A 198 -2.82 -20.69 12.72
N ILE A 199 -2.09 -20.10 11.78
CA ILE A 199 -0.67 -20.31 11.53
C ILE A 199 -0.02 -18.93 11.51
N ALA A 200 0.98 -18.72 12.37
CA ALA A 200 1.76 -17.48 12.39
C ALA A 200 3.26 -17.82 12.32
N ASN A 201 3.92 -17.28 11.32
CA ASN A 201 5.34 -17.48 11.07
C ASN A 201 6.08 -16.15 11.17
N VAL A 202 7.03 -16.05 12.08
CA VAL A 202 7.95 -14.91 12.24
C VAL A 202 9.37 -15.42 12.15
N THR A 203 10.16 -14.89 11.21
CA THR A 203 11.57 -15.29 11.08
C THR A 203 12.45 -14.49 12.03
N THR A 204 12.27 -13.17 12.09
CA THR A 204 13.00 -12.28 13.00
C THR A 204 12.02 -11.28 13.60
N GLY A 205 11.76 -11.41 14.90
CA GLY A 205 10.80 -10.59 15.63
C GLY A 205 10.02 -11.40 16.65
N GLU A 206 8.87 -10.90 17.05
CA GLU A 206 8.05 -11.47 18.12
C GLU A 206 6.62 -11.75 17.64
N LEU A 207 6.01 -12.78 18.23
CA LEU A 207 4.57 -13.04 18.19
C LEU A 207 3.98 -12.66 19.57
N ILE A 208 3.05 -11.70 19.56
CA ILE A 208 2.48 -11.08 20.78
C ILE A 208 0.97 -11.29 20.81
#